data_77a39c1e0abe08f0b2c9a4d3bc17be97
#
_entry.id   77a39c1e0abe08f0b2c9a4d3bc17be97
#
_cell.length_a   1.000
_cell.length_b   1.000
_cell.length_c   1.000
_cell.angle_alpha   90.00
_cell.angle_beta   90.00
_cell.angle_gamma   90.00
#
_symmetry.space_group_name_H-M   'P 1'
#
loop_
_entity.id
_entity.type
_entity.pdbx_description
1 polymer ?
#
loop_
_entity_poly.entity_id
_entity_poly.type
_entity_poly.pdbx_seq_one_letter_code
_entity_poly.pdbx_strand_id
1 'polypeptide(L)'
;RDQINLHLVSDATGETLNSLARACLAQFEGLSIVNHRWTLIRGRFQLDRVLAGIELEPGPVLFTLLDRALRTELENFCRKLNLPCLSVLDPALSLFSDYVGRQGTAKPGRQYVLDKDYFQRIDAMHYVLAHDDGQGEAGIAEADVILVGVSRSSKTPTCFYLANRGVK
;
A
#
# COMPACT_ATOMS: atom_id res chain seq x y z
N ARG A 1 -10.64 26.99 2.78
CA ARG A 1 -10.54 25.53 2.68
C ARG A 1 -9.44 25.10 3.61
N ASP A 2 -9.77 24.33 4.63
CA ASP A 2 -8.77 23.87 5.58
C ASP A 2 -7.88 22.84 4.87
N GLN A 3 -6.64 23.24 4.63
CA GLN A 3 -5.62 22.34 4.09
C GLN A 3 -4.89 21.70 5.27
N ILE A 4 -4.80 20.38 5.27
CA ILE A 4 -4.02 19.63 6.26
C ILE A 4 -2.92 18.81 5.59
N ASN A 5 -1.78 18.72 6.25
CA ASN A 5 -0.71 17.79 5.90
C ASN A 5 -1.01 16.44 6.56
N LEU A 6 -0.90 15.34 5.81
CA LEU A 6 -1.05 13.99 6.33
C LEU A 6 0.22 13.19 6.06
N HIS A 7 0.86 12.69 7.10
CA HIS A 7 2.05 11.85 6.98
C HIS A 7 1.70 10.37 7.06
N LEU A 8 2.09 9.62 6.02
CA LEU A 8 1.90 8.17 5.91
C LEU A 8 3.28 7.50 5.98
N VAL A 9 3.60 6.88 7.12
CA VAL A 9 4.93 6.33 7.43
C VAL A 9 4.91 4.81 7.46
N SER A 10 5.62 4.14 6.55
CA SER A 10 5.62 2.69 6.41
C SER A 10 7.03 2.09 6.30
N ASP A 11 7.24 0.93 6.88
CA ASP A 11 8.43 0.09 6.69
C ASP A 11 8.39 -0.78 5.42
N ALA A 12 7.28 -0.71 4.66
CA ALA A 12 7.03 -1.37 3.39
C ALA A 12 6.61 -0.35 2.31
N THR A 13 5.79 -0.76 1.33
CA THR A 13 5.35 0.10 0.21
C THR A 13 4.35 1.18 0.60
N GLY A 14 3.69 1.07 1.75
CA GLY A 14 2.70 2.03 2.24
C GLY A 14 1.30 1.88 1.62
N GLU A 15 1.03 0.84 0.85
CA GLU A 15 -0.29 0.64 0.20
C GLU A 15 -1.44 0.56 1.20
N THR A 16 -1.24 -0.16 2.31
CA THR A 16 -2.25 -0.26 3.38
C THR A 16 -2.62 1.11 3.94
N LEU A 17 -1.61 1.95 4.22
CA LEU A 17 -1.83 3.32 4.69
C LEU A 17 -2.56 4.18 3.66
N ASN A 18 -2.15 4.10 2.38
CA ASN A 18 -2.79 4.85 1.30
C ASN A 18 -4.27 4.46 1.15
N SER A 19 -4.58 3.17 1.19
CA SER A 19 -5.94 2.66 1.06
C SER A 19 -6.80 3.07 2.24
N LEU A 20 -6.28 2.93 3.47
CA LEU A 20 -6.97 3.35 4.69
C LEU A 20 -7.21 4.86 4.71
N ALA A 21 -6.17 5.67 4.46
CA ALA A 21 -6.29 7.12 4.42
C ALA A 21 -7.36 7.55 3.43
N ARG A 22 -7.35 7.01 2.21
CA ARG A 22 -8.37 7.31 1.20
C ARG A 22 -9.78 6.97 1.66
N ALA A 23 -9.97 5.80 2.27
CA ALA A 23 -11.27 5.37 2.78
C ALA A 23 -11.79 6.28 3.90
N CYS A 24 -10.92 6.65 4.84
CA CYS A 24 -11.28 7.55 5.94
C CYS A 24 -11.56 8.98 5.44
N LEU A 25 -10.68 9.53 4.59
CA LEU A 25 -10.78 10.90 4.13
C LEU A 25 -11.98 11.14 3.21
N ALA A 26 -12.45 10.12 2.50
CA ALA A 26 -13.69 10.18 1.71
C ALA A 26 -14.94 10.49 2.55
N GLN A 27 -14.88 10.40 3.88
CA GLN A 27 -15.96 10.74 4.78
C GLN A 27 -15.98 12.24 5.17
N PHE A 28 -14.97 13.01 4.76
CA PHE A 28 -14.82 14.43 5.10
C PHE A 28 -14.95 15.30 3.84
N GLU A 29 -16.10 15.94 3.66
CA GLU A 29 -16.34 16.83 2.53
C GLU A 29 -15.58 18.15 2.68
N GLY A 30 -15.04 18.67 1.57
CA GLY A 30 -14.40 19.99 1.50
C GLY A 30 -13.00 20.10 2.10
N LEU A 31 -12.43 18.99 2.62
CA LEU A 31 -11.08 18.95 3.17
C LEU A 31 -10.03 18.84 2.05
N SER A 32 -9.03 19.72 2.05
CA SER A 32 -7.88 19.66 1.14
C SER A 32 -6.70 19.00 1.86
N ILE A 33 -6.15 17.91 1.28
CA ILE A 33 -5.12 17.11 1.93
C ILE A 33 -3.85 17.08 1.09
N VAL A 34 -2.73 17.41 1.74
CA VAL A 34 -1.39 17.18 1.21
C VAL A 34 -0.84 15.88 1.84
N ASN A 35 -0.64 14.86 1.00
CA ASN A 35 -0.13 13.57 1.46
C ASN A 35 1.39 13.49 1.35
N HIS A 36 2.06 13.34 2.50
CA HIS A 36 3.50 13.07 2.61
C HIS A 36 3.71 11.57 2.81
N ARG A 37 4.27 10.90 1.81
CA ARG A 37 4.47 9.43 1.82
C ARG A 37 5.92 9.09 2.13
N TRP A 38 6.10 8.33 3.20
CA TRP A 38 7.40 7.87 3.69
C TRP A 38 7.39 6.35 3.67
N THR A 39 8.06 5.77 2.70
CA THR A 39 8.09 4.32 2.49
C THR A 39 9.47 3.74 2.79
N LEU A 40 9.52 2.42 3.07
CA LEU A 40 10.75 1.67 3.33
C LEU A 40 11.56 2.24 4.52
N ILE A 41 10.86 2.73 5.54
CA ILE A 41 11.50 3.24 6.76
C ILE A 41 11.94 2.06 7.63
N ARG A 42 13.20 1.66 7.49
CA ARG A 42 13.79 0.47 8.12
C ARG A 42 14.99 0.77 8.99
N GLY A 43 15.35 2.03 9.18
CA GLY A 43 16.48 2.43 9.97
C GLY A 43 16.42 3.90 10.39
N ARG A 44 17.35 4.26 11.28
CA ARG A 44 17.40 5.58 11.88
C ARG A 44 17.50 6.71 10.85
N PHE A 45 18.39 6.56 9.87
CA PHE A 45 18.60 7.60 8.85
C PHE A 45 17.32 7.95 8.07
N GLN A 46 16.52 6.91 7.70
CA GLN A 46 15.24 7.16 7.03
C GLN A 46 14.25 7.84 7.98
N LEU A 47 14.21 7.41 9.26
CA LEU A 47 13.32 8.01 10.24
C LEU A 47 13.67 9.49 10.49
N ASP A 48 14.94 9.85 10.60
CA ASP A 48 15.37 11.25 10.79
C ASP A 48 14.82 12.17 9.69
N ARG A 49 14.76 11.70 8.44
CA ARG A 49 14.14 12.45 7.33
C ARG A 49 12.63 12.61 7.51
N VAL A 50 11.95 11.58 8.01
CA VAL A 50 10.53 11.63 8.33
C VAL A 50 10.27 12.69 9.41
N LEU A 51 11.04 12.65 10.50
CA LEU A 51 10.88 13.58 11.62
C LEU A 51 11.10 15.04 11.18
N ALA A 52 12.14 15.28 10.37
CA ALA A 52 12.39 16.61 9.81
C ALA A 52 11.22 17.08 8.88
N GLY A 53 10.65 16.18 8.10
CA GLY A 53 9.49 16.49 7.25
C GLY A 53 8.23 16.80 8.05
N ILE A 54 7.98 16.07 9.14
CA ILE A 54 6.85 16.32 10.05
C ILE A 54 7.02 17.66 10.78
N GLU A 55 8.25 18.02 11.16
CA GLU A 55 8.54 19.31 11.81
C GLU A 55 8.33 20.49 10.86
N LEU A 56 8.71 20.34 9.59
CA LEU A 56 8.57 21.36 8.56
C LEU A 56 7.11 21.60 8.17
N GLU A 57 6.34 20.54 8.04
CA GLU A 57 4.94 20.56 7.60
C GLU A 57 4.06 19.77 8.59
N PRO A 58 3.76 20.33 9.78
CA PRO A 58 3.08 19.59 10.84
C PRO A 58 1.68 19.11 10.43
N GLY A 59 1.35 17.88 10.84
CA GLY A 59 0.05 17.28 10.59
C GLY A 59 -0.10 15.89 11.22
N PRO A 60 -1.28 15.27 11.14
CA PRO A 60 -1.50 13.94 11.66
C PRO A 60 -0.61 12.89 10.97
N VAL A 61 -0.20 11.88 11.74
CA VAL A 61 0.69 10.82 11.31
C VAL A 61 -0.01 9.47 11.44
N LEU A 62 -0.14 8.75 10.33
CA LEU A 62 -0.53 7.34 10.31
C LEU A 62 0.68 6.47 9.98
N PHE A 63 0.91 5.41 10.73
CA PHE A 63 2.06 4.57 10.48
C PHE A 63 1.80 3.07 10.58
N THR A 64 2.68 2.28 9.91
CA THR A 64 2.71 0.81 9.93
C THR A 64 4.10 0.28 10.27
N LEU A 65 4.88 1.00 11.07
CA LEU A 65 6.19 0.54 11.50
C LEU A 65 6.04 -0.62 12.50
N LEU A 66 6.75 -1.72 12.26
CA LEU A 66 6.78 -2.88 13.16
C LEU A 66 7.99 -2.86 14.11
N ASP A 67 9.08 -2.20 13.73
CA ASP A 67 10.25 -2.02 14.61
C ASP A 67 9.90 -1.15 15.81
N ARG A 68 10.09 -1.69 17.02
CA ARG A 68 9.69 -1.04 18.28
C ARG A 68 10.48 0.24 18.57
N ALA A 69 11.77 0.28 18.21
CA ALA A 69 12.62 1.44 18.48
C ALA A 69 12.20 2.62 17.59
N LEU A 70 12.02 2.37 16.28
CA LEU A 70 11.58 3.38 15.31
C LEU A 70 10.18 3.92 15.65
N ARG A 71 9.27 3.04 16.08
CA ARG A 71 7.92 3.42 16.53
C ARG A 71 7.96 4.34 17.73
N THR A 72 8.64 3.90 18.79
CA THR A 72 8.71 4.67 20.03
C THR A 72 9.27 6.06 19.78
N GLU A 73 10.25 6.17 18.91
CA GLU A 73 10.84 7.44 18.54
C GLU A 73 9.89 8.33 17.78
N LEU A 74 9.21 7.81 16.76
CA LEU A 74 8.18 8.54 16.00
C LEU A 74 7.05 9.03 16.90
N GLU A 75 6.52 8.14 17.76
CA GLU A 75 5.45 8.47 18.71
C GLU A 75 5.86 9.54 19.71
N ASN A 76 7.09 9.44 20.25
CA ASN A 76 7.63 10.45 21.17
C ASN A 76 7.84 11.80 20.49
N PHE A 77 8.29 11.80 19.23
CA PHE A 77 8.45 13.01 18.46
C PHE A 77 7.11 13.71 18.20
N CYS A 78 6.11 12.96 17.72
CA CYS A 78 4.77 13.48 17.51
C CYS A 78 4.15 14.02 18.81
N ARG A 79 4.36 13.33 19.93
CA ARG A 79 3.88 13.79 21.24
C ARG A 79 4.52 15.12 21.66
N LYS A 80 5.82 15.31 21.41
CA LYS A 80 6.52 16.58 21.69
C LYS A 80 5.93 17.74 20.89
N LEU A 81 5.51 17.49 19.66
CA LEU A 81 4.89 18.48 18.77
C LEU A 81 3.36 18.58 18.97
N ASN A 82 2.78 17.81 19.90
CA ASN A 82 1.33 17.71 20.11
C ASN A 82 0.55 17.33 18.84
N LEU A 83 1.13 16.44 18.01
CA LEU A 83 0.52 15.97 16.77
C LEU A 83 -0.16 14.61 16.97
N PRO A 84 -1.36 14.40 16.39
CA PRO A 84 -2.00 13.09 16.38
C PRO A 84 -1.13 12.06 15.66
N CYS A 85 -0.88 10.91 16.29
CA CYS A 85 -0.07 9.83 15.74
C CYS A 85 -0.74 8.49 16.03
N LEU A 86 -0.96 7.68 14.99
CA LEU A 86 -1.71 6.43 15.10
C LEU A 86 -1.00 5.27 14.38
N SER A 87 -0.73 4.18 15.11
CA SER A 87 -0.41 2.88 14.54
C SER A 87 -1.70 2.22 14.02
N VAL A 88 -1.81 2.04 12.72
CA VAL A 88 -3.05 1.52 12.10
C VAL A 88 -3.16 0.00 12.19
N LEU A 89 -2.04 -0.73 12.38
CA LEU A 89 -2.03 -2.18 12.47
C LEU A 89 -2.25 -2.71 13.89
N ASP A 90 -1.91 -1.95 14.93
CA ASP A 90 -1.91 -2.44 16.30
C ASP A 90 -3.28 -2.94 16.78
N PRO A 91 -4.40 -2.24 16.53
CA PRO A 91 -5.71 -2.75 16.96
C PRO A 91 -6.05 -4.11 16.35
N ALA A 92 -5.75 -4.28 15.05
CA ALA A 92 -5.98 -5.53 14.35
C ALA A 92 -5.01 -6.63 14.81
N LEU A 93 -3.73 -6.31 15.01
CA LEU A 93 -2.74 -7.25 15.52
C LEU A 93 -3.09 -7.73 16.93
N SER A 94 -3.53 -6.84 17.81
CA SER A 94 -3.99 -7.21 19.16
C SER A 94 -5.17 -8.16 19.09
N LEU A 95 -6.20 -7.81 18.32
CA LEU A 95 -7.38 -8.66 18.14
C LEU A 95 -7.02 -10.08 17.68
N PHE A 96 -6.15 -10.19 16.66
CA PHE A 96 -5.70 -11.50 16.20
C PHE A 96 -4.84 -12.24 17.22
N SER A 97 -3.94 -11.53 17.92
CA SER A 97 -3.10 -12.13 18.97
C SER A 97 -3.96 -12.71 20.11
N ASP A 98 -4.97 -11.99 20.55
CA ASP A 98 -5.89 -12.41 21.60
C ASP A 98 -6.72 -13.64 21.17
N TYR A 99 -7.21 -13.64 19.92
CA TYR A 99 -8.02 -14.74 19.40
C TYR A 99 -7.20 -16.01 19.15
N VAL A 100 -5.97 -15.88 18.61
CA VAL A 100 -5.10 -17.02 18.27
C VAL A 100 -4.27 -17.49 19.48
N GLY A 101 -4.17 -16.69 20.56
CA GLY A 101 -3.38 -17.01 21.75
C GLY A 101 -1.88 -16.92 21.56
N ARG A 102 -1.39 -16.21 20.52
CA ARG A 102 0.04 -16.00 20.25
C ARG A 102 0.31 -14.66 19.58
N GLN A 103 1.47 -14.08 19.85
CA GLN A 103 1.85 -12.80 19.28
C GLN A 103 2.34 -12.91 17.82
N GLY A 104 2.09 -11.86 17.02
CA GLY A 104 2.62 -11.72 15.68
C GLY A 104 4.15 -11.61 15.66
N THR A 105 4.78 -11.96 14.55
CA THR A 105 6.25 -12.05 14.43
C THR A 105 6.94 -10.70 14.19
N ALA A 106 6.22 -9.59 14.14
CA ALA A 106 6.73 -8.23 13.92
C ALA A 106 7.77 -8.09 12.77
N LYS A 107 7.60 -8.86 11.68
CA LYS A 107 8.48 -8.80 10.50
C LYS A 107 7.86 -7.93 9.41
N PRO A 108 8.51 -6.81 9.01
CA PRO A 108 8.03 -5.94 7.93
C PRO A 108 7.89 -6.67 6.60
N GLY A 109 6.88 -6.27 5.81
CA GLY A 109 6.72 -6.72 4.42
C GLY A 109 6.26 -8.16 4.24
N ARG A 110 5.87 -8.90 5.29
CA ARG A 110 5.38 -10.29 5.16
C ARG A 110 4.10 -10.42 4.33
N GLN A 111 3.34 -9.35 4.17
CA GLN A 111 2.17 -9.31 3.28
C GLN A 111 2.54 -9.41 1.79
N TYR A 112 3.80 -9.15 1.46
CA TYR A 112 4.36 -9.29 0.11
C TYR A 112 5.20 -10.57 0.01
N VAL A 113 4.71 -11.67 0.54
CA VAL A 113 5.31 -12.98 0.27
C VAL A 113 5.18 -13.21 -1.24
N LEU A 114 6.32 -13.50 -1.89
CA LEU A 114 6.37 -13.97 -3.27
C LEU A 114 5.76 -15.39 -3.30
N ASP A 115 4.45 -15.45 -3.14
CA ASP A 115 3.69 -16.68 -3.16
C ASP A 115 3.27 -17.05 -4.60
N LYS A 116 2.59 -18.18 -4.72
CA LYS A 116 2.09 -18.67 -6.00
C LYS A 116 1.19 -17.64 -6.70
N ASP A 117 0.38 -16.92 -5.95
CA ASP A 117 -0.56 -15.92 -6.48
C ASP A 117 0.18 -14.69 -7.04
N TYR A 118 1.31 -14.29 -6.42
CA TYR A 118 2.17 -13.24 -6.97
C TYR A 118 2.75 -13.65 -8.33
N PHE A 119 3.33 -14.85 -8.44
CA PHE A 119 3.90 -15.35 -9.70
C PHE A 119 2.81 -15.53 -10.77
N GLN A 120 1.62 -16.01 -10.41
CA GLN A 120 0.50 -16.11 -11.33
C GLN A 120 0.11 -14.74 -11.91
N ARG A 121 0.07 -13.68 -11.09
CA ARG A 121 -0.19 -12.32 -11.57
C ARG A 121 0.90 -11.81 -12.51
N ILE A 122 2.17 -12.06 -12.20
CA ILE A 122 3.28 -11.67 -13.06
C ILE A 122 3.23 -12.43 -14.40
N ASP A 123 2.97 -13.72 -14.37
CA ASP A 123 2.80 -14.55 -15.58
C ASP A 123 1.63 -14.06 -16.44
N ALA A 124 0.48 -13.79 -15.83
CA ALA A 124 -0.67 -13.26 -16.53
C ALA A 124 -0.39 -11.87 -17.15
N MET A 125 0.32 -10.99 -16.46
CA MET A 125 0.74 -9.70 -17.01
C MET A 125 1.70 -9.86 -18.20
N HIS A 126 2.69 -10.73 -18.11
CA HIS A 126 3.59 -11.03 -19.22
C HIS A 126 2.82 -11.62 -20.40
N TYR A 127 1.85 -12.50 -20.12
CA TYR A 127 1.00 -13.08 -21.14
C TYR A 127 0.19 -12.00 -21.88
N VAL A 128 -0.46 -11.09 -21.19
CA VAL A 128 -1.22 -9.98 -21.80
C VAL A 128 -0.31 -9.09 -22.65
N LEU A 129 0.88 -8.73 -22.14
CA LEU A 129 1.85 -7.93 -22.89
C LEU A 129 2.29 -8.61 -24.21
N ALA A 130 2.40 -9.94 -24.21
CA ALA A 130 2.82 -10.70 -25.39
C ALA A 130 1.68 -10.92 -26.42
N HIS A 131 0.41 -10.78 -26.02
CA HIS A 131 -0.76 -11.10 -26.85
C HIS A 131 -1.70 -9.91 -27.08
N ASP A 132 -1.32 -8.69 -26.66
CA ASP A 132 -2.12 -7.50 -26.88
C ASP A 132 -2.14 -7.11 -28.38
N ASP A 133 -3.23 -6.51 -28.81
CA ASP A 133 -3.47 -6.07 -30.21
C ASP A 133 -3.27 -7.16 -31.29
N GLY A 134 -3.55 -8.42 -30.96
CA GLY A 134 -3.48 -9.54 -31.91
C GLY A 134 -2.07 -10.01 -32.21
N GLN A 135 -1.09 -9.65 -31.39
CA GLN A 135 0.26 -10.22 -31.46
C GLN A 135 0.27 -11.60 -30.77
N GLY A 136 1.13 -12.50 -31.24
CA GLY A 136 1.39 -13.78 -30.58
C GLY A 136 0.27 -14.83 -30.73
N GLU A 137 -0.16 -15.13 -31.99
CA GLU A 137 -1.15 -16.20 -32.26
C GLU A 137 -0.76 -17.56 -31.67
N ALA A 138 0.56 -17.83 -31.57
CA ALA A 138 1.09 -19.02 -30.89
C ALA A 138 0.95 -18.84 -29.37
N GLY A 139 0.01 -19.51 -28.75
CA GLY A 139 -0.20 -19.47 -27.30
C GLY A 139 -1.57 -18.93 -26.87
N ILE A 140 -2.39 -18.45 -27.79
CA ILE A 140 -3.74 -17.96 -27.47
C ILE A 140 -4.63 -19.04 -26.83
N ALA A 141 -4.30 -20.30 -27.05
CA ALA A 141 -5.00 -21.44 -26.43
C ALA A 141 -4.70 -21.57 -24.91
N GLU A 142 -3.70 -20.87 -24.40
CA GLU A 142 -3.39 -20.83 -22.97
C GLU A 142 -4.11 -19.72 -22.22
N ALA A 143 -4.92 -18.90 -22.94
CA ALA A 143 -5.72 -17.87 -22.33
C ALA A 143 -6.87 -18.46 -21.49
N ASP A 144 -7.06 -17.93 -20.28
CA ASP A 144 -8.26 -18.20 -19.49
C ASP A 144 -9.47 -17.46 -20.06
N VAL A 145 -9.24 -16.25 -20.64
CA VAL A 145 -10.28 -15.39 -21.21
C VAL A 145 -9.77 -14.69 -22.47
N ILE A 146 -10.57 -14.70 -23.53
CA ILE A 146 -10.29 -13.96 -24.77
C ILE A 146 -11.33 -12.87 -24.95
N LEU A 147 -10.88 -11.60 -25.01
CA LEU A 147 -11.75 -10.45 -25.22
C LEU A 147 -11.82 -10.09 -26.70
N VAL A 148 -13.00 -10.19 -27.29
CA VAL A 148 -13.26 -9.83 -28.69
C VAL A 148 -14.16 -8.61 -28.74
N GLY A 149 -13.85 -7.66 -29.61
CA GLY A 149 -14.66 -6.45 -29.76
C GLY A 149 -14.00 -5.42 -30.69
N VAL A 150 -14.76 -4.38 -31.02
CA VAL A 150 -14.30 -3.27 -31.86
C VAL A 150 -13.10 -2.53 -31.25
N SER A 151 -12.33 -1.81 -32.08
CA SER A 151 -11.26 -0.97 -31.59
C SER A 151 -11.80 0.07 -30.59
N ARG A 152 -10.99 0.45 -29.59
CA ARG A 152 -11.32 1.44 -28.53
C ARG A 152 -12.51 1.06 -27.62
N SER A 153 -12.80 -0.23 -27.47
CA SER A 153 -13.82 -0.75 -26.54
C SER A 153 -13.25 -1.15 -25.16
N SER A 154 -12.13 -0.58 -24.75
CA SER A 154 -11.47 -0.84 -23.46
C SER A 154 -10.99 -2.28 -23.25
N LYS A 155 -10.75 -3.06 -24.31
CA LYS A 155 -10.24 -4.44 -24.20
C LYS A 155 -8.91 -4.50 -23.47
N THR A 156 -7.89 -3.78 -23.95
CA THR A 156 -6.55 -3.75 -23.34
C THR A 156 -6.57 -3.39 -21.86
N PRO A 157 -7.22 -2.30 -21.41
CA PRO A 157 -7.36 -2.03 -19.97
C PRO A 157 -8.04 -3.15 -19.19
N THR A 158 -9.02 -3.83 -19.78
CA THR A 158 -9.70 -4.96 -19.14
C THR A 158 -8.79 -6.17 -19.03
N CYS A 159 -7.99 -6.48 -20.06
CA CYS A 159 -6.99 -7.54 -20.01
C CYS A 159 -5.98 -7.30 -18.86
N PHE A 160 -5.44 -6.09 -18.74
CA PHE A 160 -4.55 -5.75 -17.64
C PHE A 160 -5.22 -5.83 -16.26
N TYR A 161 -6.48 -5.44 -16.17
CA TYR A 161 -7.26 -5.57 -14.94
C TYR A 161 -7.42 -7.05 -14.51
N LEU A 162 -7.69 -7.94 -15.47
CA LEU A 162 -7.80 -9.39 -15.24
C LEU A 162 -6.44 -10.00 -14.91
N ALA A 163 -5.38 -9.63 -15.64
CA ALA A 163 -4.02 -10.09 -15.40
C ALA A 163 -3.52 -9.75 -13.99
N ASN A 164 -3.88 -8.58 -13.48
CA ASN A 164 -3.58 -8.20 -12.09
C ASN A 164 -4.27 -9.09 -11.04
N ARG A 165 -5.18 -9.94 -11.46
CA ARG A 165 -5.85 -10.98 -10.66
C ARG A 165 -5.38 -12.39 -10.99
N GLY A 166 -4.35 -12.53 -11.84
CA GLY A 166 -3.78 -13.82 -12.24
C GLY A 166 -4.55 -14.52 -13.36
N VAL A 167 -5.43 -13.81 -14.09
CA VAL A 167 -6.21 -14.34 -15.22
C VAL A 167 -5.49 -13.97 -16.52
N LYS A 168 -5.17 -14.96 -17.35
CA LYS A 168 -4.54 -14.80 -18.67
C LYS A 168 -5.54 -14.52 -19.76
#